data_f4e10a637bf4e06aa716996550641862
#
_entry.id   f4e10a637bf4e06aa716996550641862
#
_cell.length_a   1.000
_cell.length_b   1.000
_cell.length_c   1.000
_cell.angle_alpha   90.00
_cell.angle_beta   90.00
_cell.angle_gamma   90.00
#
_symmetry.space_group_name_H-M   'P 1'
#
loop_
_entity.id
_entity.type
_entity.pdbx_description
1 polymer ?
#
loop_
_entity_poly.entity_id
_entity_poly.type
_entity_poly.pdbx_seq_one_letter_code
_entity_poly.pdbx_strand_id
1 'polypeptide(L)'
;MKRKKIVILPKLNDAGGNLSKKWFVYYSVRDPRTDKMERFKDHVGLSHPDESVRRERADKIIQELTVKLKKGWTPFLDDTEAIYEDQLQYKHVADIYGTQKAANATFRMFASQYIEEKKKEKLEEKTIQTYVSKLRMLTVWSEANKGQIDITAFDNALILEFFNYLVNKKKLATGTINDYRQIISSAFDFIKDQGKISENPVYNIPS
;
A
#
# COMPACT_ATOMS: atom_id res chain seq x y z
N MET A 1 35.16 -9.41 -1.57
CA MET A 1 33.94 -9.20 -2.40
C MET A 1 33.50 -7.76 -2.26
N LYS A 2 33.36 -7.00 -3.35
CA LYS A 2 32.77 -5.64 -3.28
C LYS A 2 31.28 -5.77 -2.99
N ARG A 3 30.79 -5.12 -1.91
CA ARG A 3 29.34 -5.07 -1.59
C ARG A 3 28.59 -4.45 -2.78
N LYS A 4 27.62 -5.15 -3.32
CA LYS A 4 26.75 -4.62 -4.40
C LYS A 4 25.99 -3.42 -3.87
N LYS A 5 25.97 -2.31 -4.64
CA LYS A 5 25.10 -1.15 -4.32
C LYS A 5 23.64 -1.57 -4.35
N ILE A 6 22.90 -1.28 -3.29
CA ILE A 6 21.48 -1.58 -3.17
C ILE A 6 20.64 -0.37 -3.61
N VAL A 7 21.12 0.84 -3.31
CA VAL A 7 20.41 2.11 -3.58
C VAL A 7 21.36 3.13 -4.20
N ILE A 8 20.86 3.89 -5.18
CA ILE A 8 21.43 5.14 -5.64
C ILE A 8 20.49 6.26 -5.18
N LEU A 9 20.99 7.15 -4.33
CA LEU A 9 20.21 8.23 -3.72
C LEU A 9 19.63 9.19 -4.75
N PRO A 10 18.53 9.88 -4.43
CA PRO A 10 17.85 10.80 -5.32
C PRO A 10 18.74 11.93 -5.83
N LYS A 11 18.54 12.28 -7.10
CA LYS A 11 19.20 13.40 -7.78
C LYS A 11 18.21 14.15 -8.65
N LEU A 12 18.38 15.45 -8.76
CA LEU A 12 17.63 16.29 -9.70
C LEU A 12 18.22 16.15 -11.12
N ASN A 13 17.33 16.03 -12.10
CA ASN A 13 17.61 16.33 -13.49
C ASN A 13 16.83 17.59 -13.86
N ASP A 14 17.54 18.73 -13.93
CA ASP A 14 17.01 20.05 -14.24
C ASP A 14 17.13 20.42 -15.73
N ALA A 15 17.52 19.46 -16.56
CA ALA A 15 17.75 19.67 -17.99
C ALA A 15 18.70 20.86 -18.31
N GLY A 16 19.69 21.12 -17.41
CA GLY A 16 20.61 22.24 -17.53
C GLY A 16 19.98 23.60 -17.26
N GLY A 17 18.96 23.66 -16.39
CA GLY A 17 18.21 24.89 -16.05
C GLY A 17 17.14 25.27 -17.08
N ASN A 18 16.92 24.44 -18.09
CA ASN A 18 15.93 24.74 -19.14
C ASN A 18 14.49 24.51 -18.63
N LEU A 19 13.75 25.59 -18.42
CA LEU A 19 12.36 25.58 -17.92
C LEU A 19 11.34 25.07 -18.95
N SER A 20 11.67 25.04 -20.25
CA SER A 20 10.82 24.45 -21.28
C SER A 20 10.86 22.93 -21.28
N LYS A 21 11.82 22.33 -20.61
CA LYS A 21 11.97 20.89 -20.47
C LYS A 21 11.38 20.40 -19.14
N LYS A 22 10.96 19.15 -19.12
CA LYS A 22 10.47 18.49 -17.88
C LYS A 22 11.65 18.21 -16.95
N TRP A 23 11.57 18.74 -15.75
CA TRP A 23 12.48 18.38 -14.66
C TRP A 23 11.95 17.17 -13.91
N PHE A 24 12.84 16.40 -13.30
CA PHE A 24 12.47 15.25 -12.50
C PHE A 24 13.56 14.90 -11.48
N VAL A 25 13.14 14.40 -10.34
CA VAL A 25 14.03 13.74 -9.40
C VAL A 25 14.07 12.26 -9.77
N TYR A 26 15.26 11.67 -9.79
CA TYR A 26 15.44 10.25 -10.08
C TYR A 26 16.31 9.57 -9.04
N TYR A 27 16.02 8.31 -8.76
CA TYR A 27 16.80 7.45 -7.89
C TYR A 27 16.78 6.04 -8.47
N SER A 28 17.61 5.14 -7.95
CA SER A 28 17.58 3.74 -8.39
C SER A 28 17.69 2.83 -7.19
N VAL A 29 16.94 1.74 -7.24
CA VAL A 29 16.92 0.70 -6.21
C VAL A 29 17.10 -0.64 -6.87
N ARG A 30 17.81 -1.54 -6.20
CA ARG A 30 17.97 -2.92 -6.68
C ARG A 30 16.69 -3.69 -6.37
N ASP A 31 16.07 -4.24 -7.41
CA ASP A 31 14.93 -5.12 -7.27
C ASP A 31 15.40 -6.44 -6.60
N PRO A 32 14.87 -6.81 -5.43
CA PRO A 32 15.26 -8.01 -4.72
C PRO A 32 14.91 -9.30 -5.49
N ARG A 33 13.93 -9.24 -6.40
CA ARG A 33 13.47 -10.41 -7.17
C ARG A 33 14.36 -10.69 -8.39
N THR A 34 14.81 -9.63 -9.07
CA THR A 34 15.56 -9.74 -10.34
C THR A 34 17.05 -9.47 -10.17
N ASP A 35 17.50 -8.99 -9.01
CA ASP A 35 18.87 -8.49 -8.72
C ASP A 35 19.33 -7.39 -9.69
N LYS A 36 18.40 -6.70 -10.38
CA LYS A 36 18.70 -5.60 -11.30
C LYS A 36 18.46 -4.24 -10.64
N MET A 37 19.20 -3.23 -11.07
CA MET A 37 18.99 -1.83 -10.65
C MET A 37 17.89 -1.23 -11.51
N GLU A 38 16.79 -0.81 -10.89
CA GLU A 38 15.71 -0.11 -11.55
C GLU A 38 15.71 1.38 -11.20
N ARG A 39 15.38 2.22 -12.18
CA ARG A 39 15.36 3.67 -12.03
C ARG A 39 13.94 4.19 -11.97
N PHE A 40 13.66 4.93 -10.92
CA PHE A 40 12.40 5.61 -10.67
C PHE A 40 12.56 7.11 -10.91
N LYS A 41 11.47 7.77 -11.35
CA LYS A 41 11.43 9.21 -11.62
C LYS A 41 10.20 9.82 -10.97
N ASP A 42 10.39 10.96 -10.30
CA ASP A 42 9.33 11.76 -9.72
C ASP A 42 9.30 13.13 -10.43
N HIS A 43 8.14 13.51 -10.93
CA HIS A 43 7.91 14.77 -11.66
C HIS A 43 6.98 15.73 -10.91
N VAL A 44 6.50 15.34 -9.72
CA VAL A 44 5.46 16.07 -8.99
C VAL A 44 5.93 17.49 -8.66
N GLY A 45 5.15 18.47 -9.14
CA GLY A 45 5.41 19.89 -8.87
C GLY A 45 6.62 20.51 -9.57
N LEU A 46 7.34 19.77 -10.41
CA LEU A 46 8.55 20.24 -11.11
C LEU A 46 8.27 20.89 -12.49
N SER A 47 7.02 21.28 -12.76
CA SER A 47 6.59 21.98 -13.98
C SER A 47 6.28 23.46 -13.75
N HIS A 48 6.60 24.02 -12.58
CA HIS A 48 6.34 25.43 -12.26
C HIS A 48 7.13 26.36 -13.19
N PRO A 49 6.59 27.53 -13.61
CA PRO A 49 7.29 28.46 -14.50
C PRO A 49 8.53 29.10 -13.85
N ASP A 50 8.56 29.22 -12.53
CA ASP A 50 9.67 29.79 -11.79
C ASP A 50 10.71 28.72 -11.41
N GLU A 51 11.98 28.99 -11.73
CA GLU A 51 13.09 28.09 -11.46
C GLU A 51 13.34 27.88 -9.97
N SER A 52 13.24 28.93 -9.16
CA SER A 52 13.50 28.87 -7.72
C SER A 52 12.49 27.93 -7.04
N VAL A 53 11.22 28.00 -7.43
CA VAL A 53 10.15 27.13 -6.94
C VAL A 53 10.37 25.68 -7.37
N ARG A 54 10.86 25.44 -8.59
CA ARG A 54 11.21 24.07 -9.02
C ARG A 54 12.34 23.50 -8.18
N ARG A 55 13.39 24.29 -7.90
CA ARG A 55 14.53 23.85 -7.11
C ARG A 55 14.13 23.56 -5.66
N GLU A 56 13.39 24.45 -5.02
CA GLU A 56 12.88 24.23 -3.66
C GLU A 56 12.07 22.94 -3.55
N ARG A 57 11.15 22.71 -4.51
CA ARG A 57 10.35 21.49 -4.55
C ARG A 57 11.20 20.25 -4.80
N ALA A 58 12.19 20.33 -5.69
CA ALA A 58 13.10 19.23 -5.97
C ALA A 58 13.91 18.87 -4.71
N ASP A 59 14.42 19.85 -3.98
CA ASP A 59 15.18 19.64 -2.76
C ASP A 59 14.34 18.96 -1.68
N LYS A 60 13.08 19.38 -1.54
CA LYS A 60 12.13 18.75 -0.63
C LYS A 60 11.88 17.28 -0.99
N ILE A 61 11.62 16.97 -2.27
CA ILE A 61 11.45 15.60 -2.75
C ILE A 61 12.72 14.76 -2.49
N ILE A 62 13.90 15.33 -2.77
CA ILE A 62 15.19 14.65 -2.56
C ILE A 62 15.38 14.34 -1.07
N GLN A 63 15.09 15.28 -0.18
CA GLN A 63 15.21 15.07 1.27
C GLN A 63 14.26 13.97 1.76
N GLU A 64 12.98 14.02 1.38
CA GLU A 64 11.97 13.03 1.77
C GLU A 64 12.33 11.63 1.28
N LEU A 65 12.69 11.50 -0.01
CA LEU A 65 13.08 10.21 -0.60
C LEU A 65 14.40 9.70 0.02
N THR A 66 15.36 10.57 0.30
CA THR A 66 16.63 10.18 0.94
C THR A 66 16.40 9.59 2.32
N VAL A 67 15.52 10.22 3.12
CA VAL A 67 15.16 9.71 4.45
C VAL A 67 14.48 8.35 4.35
N LYS A 68 13.50 8.20 3.44
CA LYS A 68 12.78 6.94 3.21
C LYS A 68 13.74 5.81 2.78
N LEU A 69 14.58 6.06 1.78
CA LEU A 69 15.53 5.08 1.26
C LEU A 69 16.60 4.67 2.29
N LYS A 70 17.08 5.63 3.12
CA LYS A 70 18.02 5.32 4.22
C LYS A 70 17.38 4.50 5.33
N LYS A 71 16.07 4.60 5.53
CA LYS A 71 15.30 3.78 6.47
C LYS A 71 14.93 2.40 5.92
N GLY A 72 15.42 2.05 4.73
CA GLY A 72 15.17 0.74 4.12
C GLY A 72 13.91 0.67 3.25
N TRP A 73 13.15 1.77 3.10
CA TRP A 73 12.04 1.79 2.17
C TRP A 73 12.52 1.57 0.73
N THR A 74 11.77 0.81 -0.05
CA THR A 74 11.99 0.62 -1.49
C THR A 74 10.66 0.70 -2.23
N PRO A 75 10.64 1.14 -3.50
CA PRO A 75 9.42 1.16 -4.31
C PRO A 75 8.90 -0.23 -4.67
N PHE A 76 9.68 -1.28 -4.41
CA PHE A 76 9.27 -2.68 -4.59
C PHE A 76 8.58 -3.26 -3.36
N LEU A 77 8.72 -2.59 -2.21
CA LEU A 77 8.15 -3.02 -0.92
C LEU A 77 6.68 -2.61 -0.75
N ASP A 78 6.12 -1.86 -1.70
CA ASP A 78 4.84 -1.20 -1.43
C ASP A 78 3.67 -2.17 -1.24
N ASP A 79 3.75 -3.45 -1.62
CA ASP A 79 2.56 -4.28 -1.49
C ASP A 79 2.77 -5.71 -0.95
N THR A 80 3.92 -6.35 -1.12
CA THR A 80 4.09 -7.75 -0.71
C THR A 80 4.94 -7.95 0.53
N GLU A 81 5.99 -7.15 0.73
CA GLU A 81 6.87 -7.30 1.89
C GLU A 81 6.33 -6.67 3.17
N ALA A 82 5.53 -5.61 3.09
CA ALA A 82 4.83 -5.11 4.28
C ALA A 82 3.88 -6.16 4.86
N ILE A 83 3.28 -7.01 4.02
CA ILE A 83 2.48 -8.17 4.44
C ILE A 83 3.40 -9.26 5.01
N TYR A 84 4.58 -9.44 4.42
CA TYR A 84 5.54 -10.46 4.85
C TYR A 84 6.29 -10.07 6.14
N GLU A 85 6.72 -8.81 6.28
CA GLU A 85 7.30 -8.29 7.53
C GLU A 85 6.28 -8.27 8.66
N ASP A 86 5.03 -7.94 8.38
CA ASP A 86 3.93 -8.07 9.35
C ASP A 86 3.69 -9.52 9.76
N GLN A 87 3.78 -10.49 8.83
CA GLN A 87 3.69 -11.91 9.16
C GLN A 87 4.88 -12.39 10.00
N LEU A 88 6.09 -11.87 9.75
CA LEU A 88 7.28 -12.17 10.55
C LEU A 88 7.20 -11.52 11.94
N GLN A 89 6.73 -10.27 12.06
CA GLN A 89 6.47 -9.64 13.35
C GLN A 89 5.38 -10.37 14.13
N TYR A 90 4.32 -10.83 13.46
CA TYR A 90 3.25 -11.59 14.10
C TYR A 90 3.74 -12.95 14.61
N LYS A 91 4.59 -13.63 13.82
CA LYS A 91 5.22 -14.89 14.24
C LYS A 91 6.15 -14.67 15.43
N HIS A 92 6.94 -13.59 15.41
CA HIS A 92 7.87 -13.23 16.49
C HIS A 92 7.13 -12.80 17.77
N VAL A 93 6.02 -12.07 17.66
CA VAL A 93 5.17 -11.69 18.80
C VAL A 93 4.46 -12.90 19.38
N ALA A 94 3.98 -13.84 18.56
CA ALA A 94 3.39 -15.08 19.02
C ALA A 94 4.41 -15.97 19.75
N ASP A 95 5.66 -16.00 19.28
CA ASP A 95 6.76 -16.75 19.93
C ASP A 95 7.21 -16.11 21.26
N ILE A 96 7.12 -14.77 21.41
CA ILE A 96 7.53 -14.05 22.63
C ILE A 96 6.45 -14.06 23.71
N TYR A 97 5.17 -13.99 23.34
CA TYR A 97 4.06 -13.86 24.32
C TYR A 97 3.34 -15.16 24.64
N GLY A 98 3.86 -16.32 24.19
CA GLY A 98 3.42 -17.67 24.57
C GLY A 98 1.89 -17.78 24.66
N THR A 99 1.29 -18.41 23.67
CA THR A 99 -0.03 -19.05 23.72
C THR A 99 -0.89 -18.70 24.94
N GLN A 100 -1.75 -17.70 24.84
CA GLN A 100 -3.08 -17.68 25.41
C GLN A 100 -3.73 -16.29 25.37
N LYS A 101 -4.06 -15.85 24.18
CA LYS A 101 -5.33 -15.21 23.86
C LYS A 101 -5.55 -15.53 22.41
N ALA A 102 -6.71 -16.11 22.09
CA ALA A 102 -7.10 -16.32 20.70
C ALA A 102 -6.76 -15.02 19.93
N ALA A 103 -5.82 -15.12 19.01
CA ALA A 103 -5.43 -13.98 18.20
C ALA A 103 -6.74 -13.43 17.62
N ASN A 104 -7.08 -12.18 17.93
CA ASN A 104 -8.29 -11.56 17.40
C ASN A 104 -8.28 -11.79 15.89
N ALA A 105 -9.33 -12.38 15.38
CA ALA A 105 -9.47 -12.65 13.96
C ALA A 105 -9.63 -11.31 13.24
N THR A 106 -8.52 -10.71 12.82
CA THR A 106 -8.49 -9.36 12.23
C THR A 106 -8.74 -9.40 10.72
N PHE A 107 -9.22 -8.31 10.16
CA PHE A 107 -9.38 -8.17 8.71
C PHE A 107 -8.05 -8.39 7.98
N ARG A 108 -6.93 -7.90 8.52
CA ARG A 108 -5.57 -8.11 7.97
C ARG A 108 -5.26 -9.59 7.73
N MET A 109 -5.54 -10.44 8.71
CA MET A 109 -5.30 -11.88 8.63
C MET A 109 -6.11 -12.50 7.49
N PHE A 110 -7.41 -12.18 7.41
CA PHE A 110 -8.28 -12.72 6.36
C PHE A 110 -7.98 -12.15 4.97
N ALA A 111 -7.61 -10.88 4.87
CA ALA A 111 -7.18 -10.28 3.62
C ALA A 111 -5.95 -11.02 3.06
N SER A 112 -4.97 -11.37 3.91
CA SER A 112 -3.81 -12.15 3.50
C SER A 112 -4.21 -13.55 3.01
N GLN A 113 -5.09 -14.25 3.72
CA GLN A 113 -5.60 -15.56 3.30
C GLN A 113 -6.35 -15.48 1.97
N TYR A 114 -7.21 -14.48 1.80
CA TYR A 114 -7.92 -14.25 0.56
C TYR A 114 -6.99 -14.02 -0.64
N ILE A 115 -5.92 -13.24 -0.45
CA ILE A 115 -4.90 -13.02 -1.49
C ILE A 115 -4.21 -14.32 -1.88
N GLU A 116 -3.86 -15.19 -0.91
CA GLU A 116 -3.26 -16.49 -1.21
C GLU A 116 -4.22 -17.39 -2.00
N GLU A 117 -5.53 -17.37 -1.70
CA GLU A 117 -6.52 -18.08 -2.54
C GLU A 117 -6.57 -17.51 -3.97
N LYS A 118 -6.56 -16.18 -4.13
CA LYS A 118 -6.53 -15.52 -5.45
C LYS A 118 -5.28 -15.85 -6.26
N LYS A 119 -4.14 -16.03 -5.62
CA LYS A 119 -2.92 -16.49 -6.30
C LYS A 119 -3.06 -17.90 -6.88
N LYS A 120 -3.80 -18.79 -6.22
CA LYS A 120 -4.07 -20.14 -6.72
C LYS A 120 -4.93 -20.13 -7.99
N GLU A 121 -5.75 -19.10 -8.20
CA GLU A 121 -6.60 -18.94 -9.40
C GLU A 121 -5.80 -18.59 -10.67
N LYS A 122 -4.46 -18.50 -10.61
CA LYS A 122 -3.57 -18.18 -11.74
C LYS A 122 -3.88 -16.84 -12.41
N LEU A 123 -4.34 -15.87 -11.64
CA LEU A 123 -4.57 -14.50 -12.11
C LEU A 123 -3.25 -13.84 -12.49
N GLU A 124 -3.33 -12.86 -13.40
CA GLU A 124 -2.16 -12.03 -13.73
C GLU A 124 -1.62 -11.31 -12.49
N GLU A 125 -0.29 -11.23 -12.38
CA GLU A 125 0.42 -10.56 -11.29
C GLU A 125 -0.13 -9.15 -10.99
N LYS A 126 -0.39 -8.38 -12.05
CA LYS A 126 -0.96 -7.03 -11.94
C LYS A 126 -2.34 -7.02 -11.29
N THR A 127 -3.14 -8.05 -11.54
CA THR A 127 -4.47 -8.21 -10.92
C THR A 127 -4.31 -8.49 -9.43
N ILE A 128 -3.42 -9.40 -9.05
CA ILE A 128 -3.11 -9.70 -7.65
C ILE A 128 -2.64 -8.44 -6.91
N GLN A 129 -1.73 -7.65 -7.50
CA GLN A 129 -1.26 -6.38 -6.92
C GLN A 129 -2.41 -5.39 -6.69
N THR A 130 -3.41 -5.37 -7.58
CA THR A 130 -4.60 -4.53 -7.40
C THR A 130 -5.42 -4.97 -6.18
N TYR A 131 -5.62 -6.28 -5.98
CA TYR A 131 -6.29 -6.81 -4.78
C TYR A 131 -5.53 -6.45 -3.51
N VAL A 132 -4.21 -6.71 -3.48
CA VAL A 132 -3.33 -6.38 -2.36
C VAL A 132 -3.45 -4.90 -1.98
N SER A 133 -3.29 -4.00 -2.96
CA SER A 133 -3.31 -2.55 -2.74
C SER A 133 -4.64 -2.08 -2.13
N LYS A 134 -5.77 -2.56 -2.66
CA LYS A 134 -7.10 -2.14 -2.21
C LYS A 134 -7.45 -2.68 -0.82
N LEU A 135 -7.15 -3.95 -0.54
CA LEU A 135 -7.40 -4.54 0.77
C LEU A 135 -6.49 -3.94 1.85
N ARG A 136 -5.23 -3.66 1.51
CA ARG A 136 -4.30 -2.95 2.39
C ARG A 136 -4.82 -1.57 2.76
N MET A 137 -5.40 -0.82 1.82
CA MET A 137 -5.96 0.50 2.11
C MET A 137 -7.04 0.44 3.19
N LEU A 138 -7.96 -0.54 3.14
CA LEU A 138 -8.95 -0.75 4.19
C LEU A 138 -8.30 -1.15 5.52
N THR A 139 -7.35 -2.07 5.48
CA THR A 139 -6.60 -2.52 6.68
C THR A 139 -5.93 -1.35 7.38
N VAL A 140 -5.09 -0.60 6.67
CA VAL A 140 -4.35 0.53 7.25
C VAL A 140 -5.29 1.63 7.75
N TRP A 141 -6.35 1.92 6.99
CA TRP A 141 -7.33 2.92 7.40
C TRP A 141 -8.08 2.50 8.67
N SER A 142 -8.55 1.24 8.75
CA SER A 142 -9.28 0.75 9.93
C SER A 142 -8.39 0.73 11.16
N GLU A 143 -7.15 0.26 11.05
CA GLU A 143 -6.19 0.23 12.15
C GLU A 143 -5.80 1.62 12.64
N ALA A 144 -5.65 2.59 11.74
CA ALA A 144 -5.34 3.97 12.09
C ALA A 144 -6.50 4.67 12.82
N ASN A 145 -7.76 4.30 12.53
CA ASN A 145 -8.93 4.98 13.10
C ASN A 145 -9.57 4.25 14.28
N LYS A 146 -9.46 2.93 14.33
CA LYS A 146 -10.14 2.08 15.34
C LYS A 146 -9.16 1.16 16.11
N GLY A 147 -7.87 1.14 15.73
CA GLY A 147 -6.91 0.17 16.26
C GLY A 147 -7.12 -1.23 15.67
N GLN A 148 -6.50 -2.22 16.29
CA GLN A 148 -6.74 -3.62 15.92
C GLN A 148 -8.10 -4.07 16.43
N ILE A 149 -9.06 -4.21 15.52
CA ILE A 149 -10.41 -4.68 15.83
C ILE A 149 -10.62 -6.10 15.31
N ASP A 150 -11.49 -6.83 15.98
CA ASP A 150 -11.94 -8.16 15.52
C ASP A 150 -12.72 -8.02 14.22
N ILE A 151 -12.70 -9.07 13.38
CA ILE A 151 -13.43 -9.07 12.10
C ILE A 151 -14.93 -8.88 12.27
N THR A 152 -15.49 -9.33 13.39
CA THR A 152 -16.92 -9.19 13.70
C THR A 152 -17.32 -7.74 14.01
N ALA A 153 -16.35 -6.85 14.25
CA ALA A 153 -16.59 -5.42 14.44
C ALA A 153 -16.67 -4.63 13.11
N PHE A 154 -16.44 -5.30 11.98
CA PHE A 154 -16.65 -4.69 10.67
C PHE A 154 -18.13 -4.72 10.29
N ASP A 155 -18.84 -3.66 10.60
CA ASP A 155 -20.25 -3.46 10.25
C ASP A 155 -20.40 -2.52 9.03
N ASN A 156 -21.64 -2.34 8.58
CA ASN A 156 -21.96 -1.42 7.48
C ASN A 156 -21.52 0.00 7.76
N ALA A 157 -21.62 0.47 9.03
CA ALA A 157 -21.26 1.84 9.39
C ALA A 157 -19.77 2.08 9.21
N LEU A 158 -18.93 1.16 9.67
CA LEU A 158 -17.48 1.24 9.52
C LEU A 158 -17.05 1.21 8.05
N ILE A 159 -17.66 0.34 7.25
CA ILE A 159 -17.38 0.27 5.81
C ILE A 159 -17.85 1.52 5.08
N LEU A 160 -19.00 2.10 5.47
CA LEU A 160 -19.47 3.37 4.92
C LEU A 160 -18.51 4.53 5.27
N GLU A 161 -18.00 4.59 6.51
CA GLU A 161 -16.96 5.56 6.89
C GLU A 161 -15.72 5.45 5.99
N PHE A 162 -15.29 4.23 5.68
CA PHE A 162 -14.17 4.00 4.79
C PHE A 162 -14.45 4.49 3.37
N PHE A 163 -15.61 4.20 2.79
CA PHE A 163 -15.95 4.71 1.45
C PHE A 163 -16.07 6.23 1.43
N ASN A 164 -16.63 6.83 2.47
CA ASN A 164 -16.64 8.29 2.63
C ASN A 164 -15.23 8.87 2.71
N TYR A 165 -14.29 8.19 3.35
CA TYR A 165 -12.88 8.58 3.33
C TYR A 165 -12.29 8.51 1.92
N LEU A 166 -12.59 7.47 1.13
CA LEU A 166 -12.12 7.37 -0.26
C LEU A 166 -12.68 8.52 -1.14
N VAL A 167 -13.94 8.87 -0.96
CA VAL A 167 -14.60 9.97 -1.69
C VAL A 167 -14.04 11.33 -1.24
N ASN A 168 -14.12 11.63 0.05
CA ASN A 168 -13.95 12.99 0.54
C ASN A 168 -12.49 13.36 0.80
N LYS A 169 -11.68 12.42 1.26
CA LYS A 169 -10.27 12.67 1.60
C LYS A 169 -9.31 12.25 0.48
N LYS A 170 -9.53 11.07 -0.11
CA LYS A 170 -8.70 10.59 -1.23
C LYS A 170 -9.16 11.14 -2.58
N LYS A 171 -10.40 11.64 -2.69
CA LYS A 171 -10.99 12.21 -3.92
C LYS A 171 -10.89 11.26 -5.12
N LEU A 172 -11.13 9.98 -4.89
CA LEU A 172 -11.07 8.97 -5.93
C LEU A 172 -12.28 9.07 -6.85
N ALA A 173 -12.06 8.76 -8.14
CA ALA A 173 -13.14 8.69 -9.11
C ALA A 173 -14.11 7.54 -8.79
N THR A 174 -15.39 7.70 -9.14
CA THR A 174 -16.47 6.75 -8.89
C THR A 174 -16.11 5.33 -9.39
N GLY A 175 -15.52 5.21 -10.59
CA GLY A 175 -15.07 3.93 -11.12
C GLY A 175 -14.06 3.22 -10.20
N THR A 176 -13.09 3.97 -9.69
CA THR A 176 -12.10 3.44 -8.73
C THR A 176 -12.75 3.00 -7.42
N ILE A 177 -13.74 3.77 -6.93
CA ILE A 177 -14.49 3.42 -5.71
C ILE A 177 -15.28 2.13 -5.92
N ASN A 178 -15.90 1.95 -7.07
CA ASN A 178 -16.60 0.72 -7.42
C ASN A 178 -15.67 -0.50 -7.46
N ASP A 179 -14.45 -0.31 -7.96
CA ASP A 179 -13.43 -1.39 -7.89
C ASP A 179 -13.05 -1.73 -6.44
N TYR A 180 -12.92 -0.72 -5.55
CA TYR A 180 -12.73 -0.97 -4.12
C TYR A 180 -13.88 -1.76 -3.55
N ARG A 181 -15.12 -1.35 -3.84
CA ARG A 181 -16.34 -2.01 -3.37
C ARG A 181 -16.36 -3.48 -3.78
N GLN A 182 -16.09 -3.77 -5.04
CA GLN A 182 -16.11 -5.12 -5.57
C GLN A 182 -15.07 -6.02 -4.90
N ILE A 183 -13.83 -5.55 -4.78
CA ILE A 183 -12.73 -6.33 -4.19
C ILE A 183 -12.95 -6.54 -2.69
N ILE A 184 -13.36 -5.51 -1.96
CA ILE A 184 -13.63 -5.60 -0.52
C ILE A 184 -14.82 -6.52 -0.26
N SER A 185 -15.90 -6.40 -1.06
CA SER A 185 -17.05 -7.30 -0.95
C SER A 185 -16.66 -8.75 -1.14
N SER A 186 -15.89 -9.06 -2.19
CA SER A 186 -15.42 -10.43 -2.43
C SER A 186 -14.55 -10.97 -1.28
N ALA A 187 -13.74 -10.12 -0.64
CA ALA A 187 -12.96 -10.52 0.53
C ALA A 187 -13.86 -10.80 1.74
N PHE A 188 -14.91 -10.01 1.97
CA PHE A 188 -15.87 -10.27 3.04
C PHE A 188 -16.76 -11.50 2.76
N ASP A 189 -17.07 -11.80 1.50
CA ASP A 189 -17.73 -13.06 1.13
C ASP A 189 -16.88 -14.26 1.50
N PHE A 190 -15.58 -14.22 1.17
CA PHE A 190 -14.64 -15.26 1.58
C PHE A 190 -14.58 -15.43 3.11
N ILE A 191 -14.63 -14.36 3.89
CA ILE A 191 -14.64 -14.41 5.36
C ILE A 191 -15.95 -14.99 5.87
N LYS A 192 -17.09 -14.64 5.24
CA LYS A 192 -18.41 -15.18 5.55
C LYS A 192 -18.48 -16.68 5.26
N ASP A 193 -17.96 -17.12 4.13
CA ASP A 193 -17.92 -18.52 3.74
C ASP A 193 -17.09 -19.38 4.70
N GLN A 194 -16.12 -18.77 5.40
CA GLN A 194 -15.41 -19.40 6.51
C GLN A 194 -16.17 -19.39 7.86
N GLY A 195 -17.40 -18.86 7.88
CA GLY A 195 -18.23 -18.78 9.10
C GLY A 195 -17.70 -17.82 10.16
N LYS A 196 -16.89 -16.81 9.78
CA LYS A 196 -16.31 -15.84 10.70
C LYS A 196 -17.18 -14.62 10.95
N ILE A 197 -18.06 -14.33 10.01
CA ILE A 197 -19.10 -13.30 10.08
C ILE A 197 -20.41 -13.89 9.53
N SER A 198 -21.54 -13.36 9.98
CA SER A 198 -22.86 -13.80 9.51
C SER A 198 -23.28 -13.16 8.19
N GLU A 199 -22.88 -11.92 7.96
CA GLU A 199 -23.25 -11.12 6.80
C GLU A 199 -22.06 -10.34 6.27
N ASN A 200 -22.08 -10.08 4.94
CA ASN A 200 -21.09 -9.22 4.31
C ASN A 200 -21.46 -7.74 4.56
N PRO A 201 -20.62 -6.96 5.26
CA PRO A 201 -20.93 -5.58 5.62
C PRO A 201 -20.94 -4.61 4.45
N VAL A 202 -20.59 -5.04 3.24
CA VAL A 202 -20.56 -4.20 2.04
C VAL A 202 -21.90 -4.20 1.31
N TYR A 203 -22.74 -5.22 1.45
CA TYR A 203 -23.93 -5.42 0.61
C TYR A 203 -24.96 -4.29 0.74
N ASN A 204 -25.18 -3.74 1.93
CA ASN A 204 -26.20 -2.75 2.20
C ASN A 204 -25.70 -1.30 2.13
N ILE A 205 -24.55 -1.06 1.47
CA ILE A 205 -24.00 0.29 1.34
C ILE A 205 -24.52 0.93 0.05
N PRO A 206 -25.17 2.12 0.14
CA PRO A 206 -25.62 2.85 -1.04
C PRO A 206 -24.51 3.14 -2.05
N SER A 207 -24.88 3.18 -3.34
CA SER A 207 -23.95 3.48 -4.45
C SER A 207 -23.54 4.95 -4.46
#